data_0305ac4557076c3ba00e44ea984aaee3
#
_entry.id   0305ac4557076c3ba00e44ea984aaee3
#
_cell.length_a   1.000
_cell.length_b   1.000
_cell.length_c   1.000
_cell.angle_alpha   90.00
_cell.angle_beta   90.00
_cell.angle_gamma   90.00
#
_symmetry.space_group_name_H-M   'P 1'
#
loop_
_entity.id
_entity.type
_entity.pdbx_description
1 polymer ?
#
loop_
_entity_poly.entity_id
_entity_poly.type
_entity_poly.pdbx_seq_one_letter_code
_entity_poly.pdbx_strand_id
1 'polypeptide(L)' 'MARLIELKQTAPERFLARFDTGEELRTTLAVVTDFHLRSGKELTSQELDALRAASERSRCRQRALRI' A
#
# COMPACT_ATOMS: atom_id res chain seq x y z
N MET A 1 -12.38 2.47 -10.47
CA MET A 1 -11.88 1.33 -9.69
C MET A 1 -10.47 0.98 -10.12
N ALA A 2 -9.63 0.65 -9.18
CA ALA A 2 -8.25 0.26 -9.46
C ALA A 2 -8.05 -1.21 -9.10
N ARG A 3 -7.28 -1.91 -9.91
CA ARG A 3 -6.94 -3.30 -9.63
C ARG A 3 -5.45 -3.39 -9.31
N LEU A 4 -5.14 -4.06 -8.21
CA LEU A 4 -3.76 -4.32 -7.84
C LEU A 4 -3.21 -5.43 -8.72
N ILE A 5 -2.30 -5.10 -9.63
CA ILE A 5 -1.74 -6.08 -10.57
C ILE A 5 -0.46 -6.71 -10.06
N GLU A 6 0.26 -6.00 -9.19
CA GLU A 6 1.50 -6.53 -8.64
C GLU A 6 1.72 -5.96 -7.24
N LEU A 7 2.17 -6.81 -6.34
CA LEU A 7 2.58 -6.40 -4.99
C LEU A 7 3.97 -6.97 -4.76
N LYS A 8 4.96 -6.08 -4.74
CA LYS A 8 6.36 -6.46 -4.63
C LYS A 8 6.93 -6.02 -3.30
N GLN A 9 7.63 -6.92 -2.63
CA GLN A 9 8.35 -6.58 -1.40
C GLN A 9 9.69 -5.95 -1.77
N THR A 10 9.89 -4.70 -1.35
CA THR A 10 11.12 -3.95 -1.64
C THR A 10 12.08 -3.93 -0.46
N ALA A 11 11.57 -4.18 0.74
CA ALA A 11 12.33 -4.25 1.98
C ALA A 11 11.55 -5.11 2.98
N PRO A 12 12.14 -5.54 4.10
CA PRO A 12 11.46 -6.46 5.03
C PRO A 12 10.07 -6.02 5.48
N GLU A 13 9.84 -4.71 5.60
CA GLU A 13 8.52 -4.20 6.01
C GLU A 13 7.93 -3.24 5.00
N ARG A 14 8.46 -3.22 3.77
CA ARG A 14 8.02 -2.30 2.75
C ARG A 14 7.61 -3.04 1.49
N PHE A 15 6.52 -2.57 0.91
CA PHE A 15 5.97 -3.15 -0.32
C PHE A 15 5.67 -2.06 -1.33
N LEU A 16 5.74 -2.43 -2.59
CA LEU A 16 5.34 -1.57 -3.69
C LEU A 16 4.12 -2.19 -4.36
N ALA A 17 3.01 -1.46 -4.36
CA ALA A 17 1.77 -1.89 -5.00
C ALA A 17 1.64 -1.20 -6.35
N ARG A 18 1.45 -1.97 -7.40
CA ARG A 18 1.21 -1.45 -8.76
C ARG A 18 -0.22 -1.72 -9.15
N PHE A 19 -0.84 -0.71 -9.73
CA PHE A 19 -2.23 -0.78 -10.15
C PHE A 19 -2.35 -0.76 -11.67
N ASP A 20 -3.47 -1.26 -12.18
CA ASP A 20 -3.74 -1.32 -13.60
C ASP A 20 -3.87 0.06 -14.25
N THR A 21 -4.05 1.09 -13.45
CA THR A 21 -4.09 2.48 -13.92
C THR A 21 -2.69 3.05 -14.20
N GLY A 22 -1.64 2.30 -13.87
CA GLY A 22 -0.27 2.76 -14.02
C GLY A 22 0.29 3.41 -12.76
N GLU A 23 -0.52 3.55 -11.73
CA GLU A 23 -0.07 4.11 -10.46
C GLU A 23 0.75 3.09 -9.65
N GLU A 24 1.72 3.61 -8.93
CA GLU A 24 2.49 2.82 -7.97
C GLU A 24 2.31 3.46 -6.60
N LEU A 25 2.12 2.64 -5.58
CA LEU A 25 1.95 3.11 -4.22
C LEU A 25 2.91 2.39 -3.30
N ARG A 26 3.70 3.16 -2.57
CA ARG A 26 4.60 2.58 -1.56
C ARG A 26 3.81 2.39 -0.27
N THR A 27 3.86 1.18 0.24
CA THR A 27 3.11 0.81 1.43
C THR A 27 3.97 -0.03 2.37
N THR A 28 3.43 -0.38 3.51
CA THR A 28 4.14 -1.17 4.52
C THR A 28 3.44 -2.49 4.75
N LEU A 29 4.14 -3.42 5.40
CA LEU A 29 3.57 -4.72 5.74
C LEU A 29 2.30 -4.58 6.59
N ALA A 30 2.30 -3.64 7.52
CA ALA A 30 1.12 -3.41 8.37
C ALA A 30 -0.10 -3.05 7.52
N VAL A 31 0.07 -2.16 6.54
CA VAL A 31 -1.02 -1.76 5.66
C VAL A 31 -1.45 -2.90 4.75
N VAL A 32 -0.48 -3.64 4.22
CA VAL A 32 -0.78 -4.82 3.38
C VAL A 32 -1.64 -5.82 4.16
N THR A 33 -1.30 -6.05 5.40
CA THR A 33 -2.04 -6.97 6.27
C THR A 33 -3.43 -6.43 6.59
N ASP A 34 -3.52 -5.13 6.94
CA ASP A 34 -4.79 -4.51 7.31
C ASP A 34 -5.80 -4.52 6.16
N PHE A 35 -5.33 -4.30 4.95
CA PHE A 35 -6.19 -4.23 3.76
C PHE A 35 -6.25 -5.55 3.00
N HIS A 36 -5.56 -6.56 3.47
CA HIS A 36 -5.47 -7.87 2.80
C HIS A 36 -5.08 -7.71 1.32
N LEU A 37 -4.05 -6.93 1.08
CA LEU A 37 -3.61 -6.65 -0.30
C LEU A 37 -2.99 -7.89 -0.94
N ARG A 38 -3.33 -8.11 -2.21
CA ARG A 38 -2.78 -9.20 -3.01
C ARG A 38 -2.93 -8.88 -4.48
N SER A 39 -2.15 -9.55 -5.32
CA SER A 39 -2.28 -9.40 -6.78
C SER A 39 -3.68 -9.81 -7.22
N GLY A 40 -4.29 -8.99 -8.06
CA GLY A 40 -5.63 -9.24 -8.57
C GLY A 40 -6.76 -8.66 -7.74
N LYS A 41 -6.45 -8.05 -6.60
CA LYS A 41 -7.47 -7.43 -5.77
C LYS A 41 -7.97 -6.13 -6.40
N GLU A 42 -9.29 -5.97 -6.48
CA GLU A 42 -9.90 -4.74 -6.95
C GLU A 42 -10.20 -3.82 -5.77
N LEU A 43 -9.94 -2.54 -5.96
CA LEU A 43 -10.16 -1.51 -4.95
C LEU A 43 -11.09 -0.43 -5.50
N THR A 44 -12.07 -0.03 -4.70
CA THR A 44 -12.91 1.12 -5.03
C THR A 44 -12.12 2.40 -4.81
N SER A 45 -12.65 3.53 -5.30
CA SER A 45 -12.03 4.82 -5.07
C SER A 45 -11.85 5.12 -3.59
N GLN A 46 -12.86 4.78 -2.79
CA GLN A 46 -12.81 4.99 -1.34
C GLN A 46 -11.74 4.12 -0.69
N GLU A 47 -11.66 2.87 -1.10
CA GLU A 47 -10.64 1.95 -0.57
C GLU A 47 -9.23 2.41 -0.95
N LEU A 48 -9.08 2.90 -2.17
CA LEU A 48 -7.78 3.40 -2.64
C LEU A 48 -7.36 4.64 -1.85
N ASP A 49 -8.28 5.56 -1.60
CA ASP A 49 -8.00 6.75 -0.79
C ASP A 49 -7.62 6.36 0.65
N ALA A 50 -8.35 5.42 1.23
CA ALA A 50 -8.06 4.92 2.56
C ALA A 50 -6.68 4.25 2.60
N LEU A 51 -6.35 3.50 1.56
CA LEU A 51 -5.05 2.85 1.45
C LEU A 51 -3.91 3.86 1.38
N ARG A 52 -4.09 4.91 0.58
CA ARG A 52 -3.09 5.98 0.49
C ARG A 52 -2.88 6.67 1.83
N ALA A 53 -3.96 7.01 2.52
CA ALA A 53 -3.88 7.66 3.83
C ALA A 53 -3.21 6.75 4.85
N ALA A 54 -3.56 5.48 4.88
CA ALA A 54 -2.96 4.52 5.79
C ALA A 54 -1.46 4.34 5.51
N SER A 55 -1.09 4.29 4.23
CA SER A 55 0.31 4.16 3.81
C SER A 55 1.14 5.36 4.27
N GLU A 56 0.61 6.56 4.10
CA GLU A 56 1.30 7.77 4.54
C GLU A 56 1.47 7.79 6.06
N ARG A 57 0.43 7.46 6.80
CA ARG A 57 0.50 7.44 8.26
C ARG A 57 1.51 6.41 8.76
N SER A 58 1.54 5.25 8.15
CA SER A 58 2.47 4.19 8.53
C SER A 58 3.91 4.63 8.28
N ARG A 59 4.16 5.28 7.14
CA ARG A 59 5.50 5.77 6.80
C ARG A 59 5.94 6.87 7.77
N CYS A 60 5.05 7.78 8.11
CA CYS A 60 5.33 8.85 9.07
C CYS A 60 5.65 8.28 10.45
N ARG A 61 4.89 7.27 10.89
CA ARG A 61 5.13 6.62 12.17
C ARG A 61 6.51 5.97 12.21
N GLN A 62 6.91 5.27 11.14
CA GLN A 62 8.23 4.65 11.08
C GLN A 62 9.34 5.69 11.15
N ARG A 63 9.13 6.82 10.47
CA ARG A 63 10.11 7.92 10.47
C ARG A 63 10.24 8.53 11.86
N ALA A 64 9.12 8.70 12.57
CA ALA A 64 9.13 9.26 13.92
C ALA A 64 9.86 8.36 14.91
N LEU A 65 9.75 7.05 14.75
CA LEU A 65 10.40 6.10 15.65
C LEU A 65 11.93 6.07 15.52
N ARG A 66 12.46 6.68 14.48
CA ARG A 66 13.91 6.72 14.26
C ARG A 66 14.62 7.83 15.00
N ILE A 67 13.90 8.74 15.56
CA ILE A 67 14.48 9.91 16.24
C ILE A 67 14.96 9.58 17.66
#